data_2070b0ffba8d2f24c262ae39db4bd10e
#
_entry.id   2070b0ffba8d2f24c262ae39db4bd10e
#
_cell.length_a   1.000
_cell.length_b   1.000
_cell.length_c   1.000
_cell.angle_alpha   90.00
_cell.angle_beta   90.00
_cell.angle_gamma   90.00
#
_symmetry.space_group_name_H-M   'P 1'
#
loop_
_entity.id
_entity.type
_entity.pdbx_description
1 polymer ?
#
loop_
_entity_poly.entity_id
_entity_poly.type
_entity_poly.pdbx_seq_one_letter_code
_entity_poly.pdbx_strand_id
1 'polypeptide(L)'
;GSTLVPQIVHPGPESICGYRGIAPLGPSVNKNANGHVSRPISVEEIQTVVKQYGAAARRVEAAGCGGLGLHTAHAYMLPGSFLSPLRNKRMDEYGGTIDNRARFILEVIRECRKNLSPDFPIFLRVSGSERVEGGNSLQEMLYLAPKFEEAGVSLLEVSGGTQYEALEYILPAHGKQIGMNVYEASEIKKVVNIPVYAVGKINDVRYAADIVERGLVDGVSMGRPLLADPDLPNKAKAGLLDDITPCGSCDGSCVTRSSEKPQCKCHINPLVGKEYDYPELGKPAAKSKKLLVIGAGPGGMYAAMTAAERGHKVTIWEKDSIIGGQLNLAVRSPGKQEMCKWLMHLNYRCKKAGVEMVFNKEA
;
A
#
# COMPACT_ATOMS: atom_id res chain seq x y z
N GLY A 1 -2.69 -5.95 20.45
CA GLY A 1 -1.70 -5.16 19.74
C GLY A 1 -1.40 -5.73 18.35
N SER A 2 -0.76 -4.93 17.51
CA SER A 2 -0.34 -5.36 16.17
C SER A 2 1.11 -5.87 16.20
N THR A 3 1.41 -6.82 15.33
CA THR A 3 2.78 -7.29 15.12
C THR A 3 3.50 -6.36 14.13
N LEU A 4 4.71 -5.91 14.49
CA LEU A 4 5.55 -5.10 13.61
C LEU A 4 6.41 -6.01 12.72
N VAL A 5 6.31 -5.82 11.41
CA VAL A 5 7.11 -6.53 10.40
C VAL A 5 7.81 -5.49 9.51
N PRO A 6 9.05 -5.10 9.81
CA PRO A 6 9.80 -4.18 8.97
C PRO A 6 10.09 -4.81 7.60
N GLN A 7 9.85 -4.05 6.54
CA GLN A 7 10.24 -4.43 5.19
C GLN A 7 11.60 -3.80 4.86
N ILE A 8 12.64 -4.63 4.74
CA ILE A 8 13.97 -4.18 4.33
C ILE A 8 14.11 -4.22 2.82
N VAL A 9 14.88 -3.28 2.29
CA VAL A 9 15.07 -3.12 0.87
C VAL A 9 16.43 -2.49 0.57
N HIS A 10 17.04 -2.87 -0.55
CA HIS A 10 18.18 -2.15 -1.14
C HIS A 10 17.65 -1.32 -2.32
N PRO A 11 17.81 0.00 -2.32
CA PRO A 11 17.21 0.86 -3.34
C PRO A 11 17.73 0.58 -4.76
N GLY A 12 18.93 0.03 -4.90
CA GLY A 12 19.47 -0.34 -6.19
C GLY A 12 19.49 0.81 -7.19
N PRO A 13 18.93 0.61 -8.41
CA PRO A 13 18.85 1.67 -9.43
C PRO A 13 18.10 2.92 -8.96
N GLU A 14 17.21 2.79 -7.97
CA GLU A 14 16.40 3.90 -7.44
C GLU A 14 17.11 4.73 -6.36
N SER A 15 18.38 4.40 -6.06
CA SER A 15 19.13 5.10 -5.04
C SER A 15 19.29 6.60 -5.35
N ILE A 16 19.11 7.42 -4.31
CA ILE A 16 19.33 8.88 -4.39
C ILE A 16 20.81 9.27 -4.43
N CYS A 17 21.74 8.31 -4.36
CA CYS A 17 23.17 8.57 -4.45
C CYS A 17 23.56 9.26 -5.76
N GLY A 18 22.76 9.11 -6.83
CA GLY A 18 22.91 9.81 -8.09
C GLY A 18 22.94 11.34 -7.96
N TYR A 19 22.22 11.90 -7.01
CA TYR A 19 22.25 13.35 -6.71
C TYR A 19 23.59 13.80 -6.11
N ARG A 20 24.43 12.86 -5.65
CA ARG A 20 25.79 13.10 -5.15
C ARG A 20 26.86 12.72 -6.16
N GLY A 21 26.50 12.50 -7.42
CA GLY A 21 27.44 12.06 -8.46
C GLY A 21 27.90 10.59 -8.35
N ILE A 22 27.30 9.78 -7.47
CA ILE A 22 27.62 8.37 -7.30
C ILE A 22 26.62 7.55 -8.13
N ALA A 23 27.11 6.72 -9.06
CA ALA A 23 26.23 5.87 -9.87
C ALA A 23 25.48 4.86 -8.98
N PRO A 24 24.14 4.79 -9.05
CA PRO A 24 23.37 3.75 -8.38
C PRO A 24 23.81 2.33 -8.82
N LEU A 25 23.61 1.34 -7.98
CA LEU A 25 23.88 -0.06 -8.30
C LEU A 25 22.67 -0.71 -8.96
N GLY A 26 22.89 -1.49 -10.01
CA GLY A 26 21.85 -2.28 -10.66
C GLY A 26 22.38 -3.60 -11.17
N PRO A 27 21.53 -4.55 -11.58
CA PRO A 27 22.01 -5.77 -12.27
C PRO A 27 22.69 -5.40 -13.58
N SER A 28 22.22 -4.35 -14.23
CA SER A 28 22.69 -3.84 -15.53
C SER A 28 22.57 -2.32 -15.55
N VAL A 29 23.00 -1.70 -16.64
CA VAL A 29 22.79 -0.28 -16.91
C VAL A 29 21.30 -0.02 -17.10
N ASN A 30 20.69 0.71 -16.19
CA ASN A 30 19.29 1.11 -16.22
C ASN A 30 19.18 2.59 -15.87
N LYS A 31 18.23 3.30 -16.48
CA LYS A 31 17.93 4.69 -16.16
C LYS A 31 16.67 4.74 -15.29
N ASN A 32 16.75 5.38 -14.13
CA ASN A 32 15.60 5.55 -13.25
C ASN A 32 14.75 6.80 -13.62
N ALA A 33 13.62 6.98 -12.94
CA ALA A 33 12.69 8.09 -13.18
C ALA A 33 13.34 9.48 -12.99
N ASN A 34 14.38 9.59 -12.17
CA ASN A 34 15.11 10.84 -11.91
C ASN A 34 16.25 11.08 -12.90
N GLY A 35 16.40 10.22 -13.90
CA GLY A 35 17.42 10.33 -14.93
C GLY A 35 18.79 9.77 -14.56
N HIS A 36 18.98 9.26 -13.32
CA HIS A 36 20.24 8.64 -12.92
C HIS A 36 20.40 7.28 -13.59
N VAL A 37 21.63 7.00 -14.00
CA VAL A 37 22.00 5.75 -14.67
C VAL A 37 22.74 4.86 -13.70
N SER A 38 22.25 3.62 -13.53
CA SER A 38 22.92 2.63 -12.68
C SER A 38 24.14 2.02 -13.37
N ARG A 39 25.14 1.64 -12.58
CA ARG A 39 26.22 0.76 -13.03
C ARG A 39 25.92 -0.70 -12.66
N PRO A 40 26.37 -1.66 -13.44
CA PRO A 40 26.32 -3.07 -13.07
C PRO A 40 27.09 -3.30 -11.76
N ILE A 41 26.46 -4.02 -10.84
CA ILE A 41 27.09 -4.47 -9.58
C ILE A 41 27.98 -5.68 -9.87
N SER A 42 29.18 -5.75 -9.27
CA SER A 42 30.08 -6.90 -9.41
C SER A 42 29.58 -8.11 -8.59
N VAL A 43 30.12 -9.29 -8.85
CA VAL A 43 29.78 -10.50 -8.08
C VAL A 43 30.21 -10.38 -6.62
N GLU A 44 31.38 -9.78 -6.35
CA GLU A 44 31.88 -9.53 -5.00
C GLU A 44 30.98 -8.52 -4.23
N GLU A 45 30.48 -7.51 -4.95
CA GLU A 45 29.52 -6.56 -4.36
C GLU A 45 28.18 -7.24 -4.10
N ILE A 46 27.71 -8.15 -4.98
CA ILE A 46 26.51 -8.96 -4.76
C ILE A 46 26.65 -9.74 -3.45
N GLN A 47 27.76 -10.46 -3.26
CA GLN A 47 28.00 -11.24 -2.05
C GLN A 47 28.09 -10.36 -0.79
N THR A 48 28.59 -9.14 -0.93
CA THR A 48 28.60 -8.16 0.17
C THR A 48 27.18 -7.74 0.53
N VAL A 49 26.34 -7.43 -0.45
CA VAL A 49 24.95 -7.04 -0.24
C VAL A 49 24.15 -8.20 0.37
N VAL A 50 24.34 -9.45 -0.07
CA VAL A 50 23.72 -10.63 0.52
C VAL A 50 24.00 -10.71 2.02
N LYS A 51 25.27 -10.58 2.43
CA LYS A 51 25.67 -10.57 3.85
C LYS A 51 25.05 -9.40 4.63
N GLN A 52 24.92 -8.23 4.00
CA GLN A 52 24.26 -7.07 4.61
C GLN A 52 22.78 -7.32 4.89
N TYR A 53 22.07 -8.03 4.00
CA TYR A 53 20.70 -8.46 4.27
C TYR A 53 20.59 -9.40 5.48
N GLY A 54 21.48 -10.39 5.61
CA GLY A 54 21.54 -11.27 6.78
C GLY A 54 21.81 -10.50 8.07
N ALA A 55 22.77 -9.55 8.05
CA ALA A 55 23.03 -8.71 9.19
C ALA A 55 21.85 -7.77 9.55
N ALA A 56 21.10 -7.28 8.56
CA ALA A 56 19.89 -6.49 8.78
C ALA A 56 18.78 -7.36 9.38
N ALA A 57 18.58 -8.58 8.89
CA ALA A 57 17.62 -9.54 9.42
C ALA A 57 17.82 -9.79 10.91
N ARG A 58 19.08 -10.07 11.33
CA ARG A 58 19.41 -10.24 12.74
C ARG A 58 19.05 -9.01 13.60
N ARG A 59 19.28 -7.80 13.08
CA ARG A 59 18.88 -6.56 13.80
C ARG A 59 17.36 -6.42 13.95
N VAL A 60 16.60 -6.83 12.94
CA VAL A 60 15.13 -6.82 12.98
C VAL A 60 14.62 -7.74 14.10
N GLU A 61 15.15 -8.96 14.19
CA GLU A 61 14.76 -9.90 15.25
C GLU A 61 15.21 -9.40 16.63
N ALA A 62 16.46 -8.93 16.75
CA ALA A 62 17.01 -8.39 18.00
C ALA A 62 16.23 -7.15 18.51
N ALA A 63 15.56 -6.41 17.62
CA ALA A 63 14.68 -5.29 17.98
C ALA A 63 13.31 -5.74 18.48
N GLY A 64 13.03 -7.04 18.58
CA GLY A 64 11.75 -7.59 19.06
C GLY A 64 10.61 -7.48 18.03
N CYS A 65 10.92 -7.36 16.74
CA CYS A 65 9.92 -7.39 15.68
C CYS A 65 9.36 -8.82 15.52
N GLY A 66 8.14 -8.94 15.00
CA GLY A 66 7.47 -10.24 14.85
C GLY A 66 7.65 -10.89 13.48
N GLY A 67 8.51 -10.35 12.62
CA GLY A 67 8.84 -10.89 11.30
C GLY A 67 9.70 -9.96 10.48
N LEU A 68 10.21 -10.46 9.36
CA LEU A 68 11.03 -9.73 8.38
C LEU A 68 10.30 -9.68 7.04
N GLY A 69 10.08 -8.50 6.48
CA GLY A 69 9.62 -8.28 5.12
C GLY A 69 10.78 -8.11 4.14
N LEU A 70 10.73 -8.79 2.99
CA LEU A 70 11.64 -8.61 1.85
C LEU A 70 10.85 -8.11 0.65
N HIS A 71 11.38 -7.13 -0.09
CA HIS A 71 10.73 -6.57 -1.26
C HIS A 71 11.44 -6.95 -2.55
N THR A 72 10.74 -7.70 -3.42
CA THR A 72 11.27 -8.15 -4.72
C THR A 72 10.33 -7.88 -5.90
N ALA A 73 9.23 -7.16 -5.65
CA ALA A 73 8.22 -6.88 -6.66
C ALA A 73 8.57 -5.69 -7.57
N HIS A 74 7.83 -5.56 -8.65
CA HIS A 74 7.66 -4.36 -9.49
C HIS A 74 8.85 -3.98 -10.37
N ALA A 75 9.77 -4.92 -10.65
CA ALA A 75 10.93 -4.71 -11.55
C ALA A 75 11.77 -3.47 -11.19
N TYR A 76 11.86 -3.12 -9.91
CA TYR A 76 12.59 -1.96 -9.42
C TYR A 76 13.32 -2.28 -8.10
N MET A 77 14.09 -1.32 -7.56
CA MET A 77 15.03 -1.59 -6.48
C MET A 77 16.02 -2.71 -6.87
N LEU A 78 16.93 -3.10 -6.01
CA LEU A 78 17.94 -4.09 -6.42
C LEU A 78 17.33 -5.50 -6.61
N PRO A 79 16.58 -6.07 -5.64
CA PRO A 79 16.09 -7.44 -5.79
C PRO A 79 15.11 -7.61 -6.94
N GLY A 80 14.14 -6.70 -7.09
CA GLY A 80 13.17 -6.74 -8.19
C GLY A 80 13.83 -6.51 -9.55
N SER A 81 14.88 -5.68 -9.61
CA SER A 81 15.64 -5.45 -10.83
C SER A 81 16.43 -6.68 -11.27
N PHE A 82 16.96 -7.47 -10.32
CA PHE A 82 17.62 -8.74 -10.66
C PHE A 82 16.63 -9.77 -11.22
N LEU A 83 15.47 -9.88 -10.61
CA LEU A 83 14.46 -10.86 -11.01
C LEU A 83 13.85 -10.55 -12.39
N SER A 84 13.67 -9.27 -12.70
CA SER A 84 13.00 -8.84 -13.94
C SER A 84 13.92 -8.88 -15.17
N PRO A 85 13.51 -9.57 -16.25
CA PRO A 85 14.26 -9.55 -17.50
C PRO A 85 14.22 -8.18 -18.20
N LEU A 86 13.29 -7.30 -17.82
CA LEU A 86 13.25 -5.90 -18.28
C LEU A 86 14.48 -5.11 -17.81
N ARG A 87 15.00 -5.42 -16.62
CA ARG A 87 16.09 -4.69 -15.95
C ARG A 87 17.41 -5.46 -15.97
N ASN A 88 17.36 -6.79 -15.91
CA ASN A 88 18.52 -7.66 -15.82
C ASN A 88 18.95 -8.16 -17.22
N LYS A 89 20.03 -7.58 -17.74
CA LYS A 89 20.64 -7.94 -19.03
C LYS A 89 22.01 -8.61 -18.84
N ARG A 90 22.26 -9.18 -17.65
CA ARG A 90 23.52 -9.90 -17.37
C ARG A 90 23.61 -11.19 -18.16
N MET A 91 24.86 -11.60 -18.45
CA MET A 91 25.18 -12.83 -19.17
C MET A 91 25.97 -13.82 -18.31
N ASP A 92 26.08 -13.53 -16.99
CA ASP A 92 26.72 -14.39 -15.99
C ASP A 92 25.67 -15.22 -15.20
N GLU A 93 26.10 -15.87 -14.11
CA GLU A 93 25.24 -16.72 -13.26
C GLU A 93 24.10 -15.98 -12.55
N TYR A 94 24.02 -14.64 -12.65
CA TYR A 94 22.95 -13.80 -12.11
C TYR A 94 22.00 -13.25 -13.18
N GLY A 95 22.12 -13.70 -14.45
CA GLY A 95 21.31 -13.21 -15.55
C GLY A 95 20.93 -14.28 -16.58
N GLY A 96 20.15 -13.90 -17.60
CA GLY A 96 19.66 -14.80 -18.64
C GLY A 96 18.46 -15.64 -18.18
N THR A 97 18.68 -16.88 -17.76
CA THR A 97 17.59 -17.80 -17.35
C THR A 97 16.87 -17.31 -16.11
N ILE A 98 15.63 -17.77 -15.90
CA ILE A 98 14.85 -17.39 -14.71
C ILE A 98 15.54 -17.83 -13.41
N ASP A 99 16.19 -18.99 -13.40
CA ASP A 99 16.93 -19.48 -12.22
C ASP A 99 18.11 -18.55 -11.88
N ASN A 100 18.84 -18.11 -12.90
CA ASN A 100 19.93 -17.16 -12.70
C ASN A 100 19.43 -15.79 -12.23
N ARG A 101 18.34 -15.28 -12.81
CA ARG A 101 17.74 -14.02 -12.35
C ARG A 101 17.22 -14.10 -10.91
N ALA A 102 16.72 -15.27 -10.48
CA ALA A 102 16.25 -15.51 -9.12
C ALA A 102 17.39 -15.78 -8.12
N ARG A 103 18.61 -16.11 -8.57
CA ARG A 103 19.75 -16.47 -7.72
C ARG A 103 20.00 -15.45 -6.62
N PHE A 104 20.08 -14.17 -6.96
CA PHE A 104 20.36 -13.12 -5.99
C PHE A 104 19.33 -13.11 -4.83
N ILE A 105 18.03 -13.16 -5.15
CA ILE A 105 17.00 -13.14 -4.08
C ILE A 105 16.98 -14.44 -3.29
N LEU A 106 17.22 -15.59 -3.91
CA LEU A 106 17.33 -16.86 -3.21
C LEU A 106 18.51 -16.89 -2.24
N GLU A 107 19.65 -16.31 -2.62
CA GLU A 107 20.81 -16.14 -1.74
C GLU A 107 20.50 -15.19 -0.58
N VAL A 108 19.80 -14.07 -0.83
CA VAL A 108 19.34 -13.14 0.20
C VAL A 108 18.42 -13.83 1.22
N ILE A 109 17.42 -14.61 0.74
CA ILE A 109 16.48 -15.32 1.62
C ILE A 109 17.24 -16.33 2.50
N ARG A 110 18.10 -17.15 1.89
CA ARG A 110 18.89 -18.15 2.62
C ARG A 110 19.84 -17.50 3.64
N GLU A 111 20.47 -16.39 3.28
CA GLU A 111 21.35 -15.68 4.21
C GLU A 111 20.57 -15.03 5.36
N CYS A 112 19.38 -14.47 5.10
CA CYS A 112 18.50 -13.98 6.16
C CYS A 112 18.10 -15.15 7.09
N ARG A 113 17.70 -16.30 6.54
CA ARG A 113 17.31 -17.49 7.30
C ARG A 113 18.43 -17.98 8.22
N LYS A 114 19.69 -17.98 7.76
CA LYS A 114 20.86 -18.33 8.59
C LYS A 114 21.08 -17.42 9.79
N ASN A 115 20.63 -16.17 9.70
CA ASN A 115 20.83 -15.13 10.71
C ASN A 115 19.61 -14.90 11.61
N LEU A 116 18.55 -15.68 11.46
CA LEU A 116 17.28 -15.60 12.20
C LEU A 116 17.03 -16.91 12.93
N SER A 117 16.24 -16.86 14.01
CA SER A 117 15.71 -18.05 14.67
C SER A 117 14.88 -18.89 13.68
N PRO A 118 14.86 -20.23 13.82
CA PRO A 118 14.19 -21.11 12.86
C PRO A 118 12.74 -20.74 12.55
N ASP A 119 11.98 -20.34 13.56
CA ASP A 119 10.56 -20.00 13.46
C ASP A 119 10.29 -18.51 13.18
N PHE A 120 11.33 -17.66 13.05
CA PHE A 120 11.13 -16.24 12.78
C PHE A 120 10.62 -16.03 11.36
N PRO A 121 9.42 -15.42 11.14
CA PRO A 121 8.79 -15.38 9.83
C PRO A 121 9.52 -14.46 8.84
N ILE A 122 9.69 -14.92 7.59
CA ILE A 122 10.16 -14.13 6.46
C ILE A 122 9.00 -13.95 5.48
N PHE A 123 8.57 -12.73 5.24
CA PHE A 123 7.54 -12.35 4.28
C PHE A 123 8.20 -11.84 3.00
N LEU A 124 7.78 -12.36 1.86
CA LEU A 124 8.32 -11.95 0.57
C LEU A 124 7.24 -11.31 -0.28
N ARG A 125 7.45 -10.06 -0.66
CA ARG A 125 6.58 -9.36 -1.62
C ARG A 125 7.06 -9.56 -3.04
N VAL A 126 6.18 -10.10 -3.90
CA VAL A 126 6.45 -10.42 -5.31
C VAL A 126 5.43 -9.77 -6.24
N SER A 127 5.77 -9.59 -7.51
CA SER A 127 4.76 -9.37 -8.56
C SER A 127 4.31 -10.73 -9.08
N GLY A 128 3.03 -11.07 -8.95
CA GLY A 128 2.46 -12.28 -9.54
C GLY A 128 2.56 -12.29 -11.06
N SER A 129 2.54 -11.10 -11.68
CA SER A 129 2.89 -10.85 -13.07
C SER A 129 3.36 -9.40 -13.21
N GLU A 130 4.38 -9.15 -14.03
CA GLU A 130 4.82 -7.78 -14.34
C GLU A 130 3.89 -7.06 -15.33
N ARG A 131 3.01 -7.80 -16.01
CA ARG A 131 1.97 -7.29 -16.93
C ARG A 131 2.51 -6.39 -18.05
N VAL A 132 3.74 -6.67 -18.46
CA VAL A 132 4.47 -5.98 -19.54
C VAL A 132 5.10 -7.03 -20.42
N GLU A 133 5.07 -6.82 -21.74
CA GLU A 133 5.75 -7.69 -22.69
C GLU A 133 7.25 -7.77 -22.37
N GLY A 134 7.79 -8.97 -22.34
CA GLY A 134 9.18 -9.23 -21.93
C GLY A 134 9.45 -9.12 -20.44
N GLY A 135 8.44 -8.89 -19.60
CA GLY A 135 8.53 -8.98 -18.15
C GLY A 135 8.20 -10.37 -17.63
N ASN A 136 8.35 -10.59 -16.31
CA ASN A 136 7.99 -11.86 -15.69
C ASN A 136 6.48 -12.11 -15.77
N SER A 137 6.13 -13.31 -16.25
CA SER A 137 4.76 -13.81 -16.37
C SER A 137 4.29 -14.50 -15.09
N LEU A 138 2.98 -14.78 -15.00
CA LEU A 138 2.44 -15.63 -13.93
C LEU A 138 3.07 -17.02 -13.93
N GLN A 139 3.30 -17.64 -15.10
CA GLN A 139 3.92 -18.96 -15.21
C GLN A 139 5.32 -19.00 -14.61
N GLU A 140 6.13 -17.96 -14.86
CA GLU A 140 7.43 -17.83 -14.22
C GLU A 140 7.31 -17.68 -12.70
N MET A 141 6.31 -16.97 -12.21
CA MET A 141 6.09 -16.83 -10.78
C MET A 141 5.58 -18.14 -10.14
N LEU A 142 4.73 -18.91 -10.84
CA LEU A 142 4.31 -20.25 -10.39
C LEU A 142 5.51 -21.20 -10.28
N TYR A 143 6.50 -21.05 -11.16
CA TYR A 143 7.76 -21.81 -11.08
C TYR A 143 8.67 -21.37 -9.93
N LEU A 144 8.71 -20.07 -9.62
CA LEU A 144 9.57 -19.51 -8.56
C LEU A 144 9.00 -19.61 -7.15
N ALA A 145 7.68 -19.56 -7.00
CA ALA A 145 7.04 -19.49 -5.68
C ALA A 145 7.41 -20.68 -4.77
N PRO A 146 7.43 -21.96 -5.24
CA PRO A 146 7.90 -23.08 -4.44
C PRO A 146 9.40 -22.96 -4.05
N LYS A 147 10.23 -22.37 -4.91
CA LYS A 147 11.65 -22.16 -4.62
C LYS A 147 11.87 -21.12 -3.53
N PHE A 148 11.01 -20.10 -3.45
CA PHE A 148 11.05 -19.12 -2.37
C PHE A 148 10.62 -19.75 -1.04
N GLU A 149 9.58 -20.61 -1.04
CA GLU A 149 9.17 -21.41 0.13
C GLU A 149 10.32 -22.30 0.60
N GLU A 150 10.94 -23.09 -0.30
CA GLU A 150 12.09 -23.96 -0.01
C GLU A 150 13.28 -23.16 0.55
N ALA A 151 13.51 -21.93 0.07
CA ALA A 151 14.57 -21.06 0.57
C ALA A 151 14.31 -20.52 1.98
N GLY A 152 13.08 -20.65 2.51
CA GLY A 152 12.71 -20.29 3.88
C GLY A 152 11.75 -19.10 4.01
N VAL A 153 11.04 -18.74 2.96
CA VAL A 153 9.92 -17.78 3.03
C VAL A 153 8.75 -18.41 3.78
N SER A 154 8.12 -17.65 4.66
CA SER A 154 7.00 -18.07 5.49
C SER A 154 5.65 -17.53 5.01
N LEU A 155 5.64 -16.51 4.13
CA LEU A 155 4.44 -15.91 3.56
C LEU A 155 4.79 -15.18 2.27
N LEU A 156 3.95 -15.33 1.23
CA LEU A 156 4.03 -14.55 0.00
C LEU A 156 2.97 -13.44 -0.01
N GLU A 157 3.41 -12.20 -0.26
CA GLU A 157 2.53 -11.05 -0.53
C GLU A 157 2.55 -10.75 -2.03
N VAL A 158 1.44 -11.06 -2.70
CA VAL A 158 1.35 -11.00 -4.17
C VAL A 158 0.77 -9.66 -4.62
N SER A 159 1.62 -8.87 -5.28
CA SER A 159 1.30 -7.65 -6.00
C SER A 159 1.36 -7.88 -7.51
N GLY A 160 1.41 -6.85 -8.33
CA GLY A 160 1.55 -6.95 -9.79
C GLY A 160 2.07 -5.67 -10.42
N GLY A 161 2.40 -5.78 -11.70
CA GLY A 161 2.90 -4.65 -12.49
C GLY A 161 4.37 -4.31 -12.24
N THR A 162 4.80 -3.23 -12.90
CA THR A 162 6.15 -2.67 -12.82
C THR A 162 6.11 -1.20 -12.42
N GLN A 163 7.22 -0.70 -11.86
CA GLN A 163 7.29 0.69 -11.38
C GLN A 163 7.12 1.73 -12.48
N TYR A 164 7.49 1.42 -13.71
CA TYR A 164 7.50 2.41 -14.79
C TYR A 164 6.45 2.16 -15.87
N GLU A 165 6.28 0.92 -16.29
CA GLU A 165 5.46 0.59 -17.44
C GLU A 165 4.03 0.19 -17.08
N ALA A 166 3.81 -0.32 -15.86
CA ALA A 166 2.52 -0.86 -15.40
C ALA A 166 2.21 -0.46 -13.95
N LEU A 167 2.39 0.82 -13.62
CA LEU A 167 2.23 1.37 -12.28
C LEU A 167 0.79 1.24 -11.75
N GLU A 168 -0.20 1.23 -12.63
CA GLU A 168 -1.61 1.07 -12.27
C GLU A 168 -1.96 -0.26 -11.59
N TYR A 169 -1.11 -1.28 -11.69
CA TYR A 169 -1.28 -2.55 -10.98
C TYR A 169 -0.63 -2.54 -9.59
N ILE A 170 0.32 -1.63 -9.37
CA ILE A 170 0.93 -1.40 -8.04
C ILE A 170 0.03 -0.49 -7.21
N LEU A 171 -0.41 0.61 -7.83
CA LEU A 171 -1.18 1.68 -7.22
C LEU A 171 -2.48 1.93 -8.02
N PRO A 172 -3.43 0.97 -7.97
CA PRO A 172 -4.66 1.11 -8.74
C PRO A 172 -5.50 2.29 -8.24
N ALA A 173 -5.67 3.32 -9.09
CA ALA A 173 -6.47 4.49 -8.81
C ALA A 173 -7.99 4.19 -8.86
N HIS A 174 -8.82 5.21 -8.57
CA HIS A 174 -10.26 5.13 -8.81
C HIS A 174 -10.56 4.77 -10.27
N GLY A 175 -11.67 4.08 -10.50
CA GLY A 175 -12.06 3.54 -11.82
C GLY A 175 -11.37 2.22 -12.19
N LYS A 176 -10.29 1.82 -11.52
CA LYS A 176 -9.69 0.50 -11.72
C LYS A 176 -10.45 -0.57 -10.92
N GLN A 177 -10.38 -1.81 -11.37
CA GLN A 177 -11.01 -2.96 -10.72
C GLN A 177 -10.50 -3.15 -9.28
N ILE A 178 -11.38 -3.55 -8.37
CA ILE A 178 -11.02 -4.00 -7.02
C ILE A 178 -10.33 -5.37 -7.10
N GLY A 179 -9.31 -5.59 -6.26
CA GLY A 179 -8.63 -6.88 -6.17
C GLY A 179 -7.81 -7.27 -7.41
N MET A 180 -7.17 -6.30 -8.08
CA MET A 180 -6.49 -6.48 -9.37
C MET A 180 -5.48 -7.62 -9.43
N ASN A 181 -4.90 -8.02 -8.29
CA ASN A 181 -3.87 -9.06 -8.23
C ASN A 181 -4.35 -10.32 -7.48
N VAL A 182 -5.67 -10.43 -7.21
CA VAL A 182 -6.24 -11.59 -6.49
C VAL A 182 -6.15 -12.86 -7.35
N TYR A 183 -6.31 -12.75 -8.66
CA TYR A 183 -6.20 -13.91 -9.56
C TYR A 183 -4.79 -14.52 -9.47
N GLU A 184 -3.75 -13.74 -9.64
CA GLU A 184 -2.36 -14.22 -9.56
C GLU A 184 -2.05 -14.79 -8.17
N ALA A 185 -2.53 -14.14 -7.11
CA ALA A 185 -2.37 -14.64 -5.74
C ALA A 185 -3.03 -16.01 -5.57
N SER A 186 -4.24 -16.19 -6.10
CA SER A 186 -4.99 -17.44 -6.02
C SER A 186 -4.32 -18.58 -6.79
N GLU A 187 -3.70 -18.30 -7.93
CA GLU A 187 -2.95 -19.29 -8.70
C GLU A 187 -1.64 -19.68 -7.97
N ILE A 188 -0.91 -18.69 -7.42
CA ILE A 188 0.31 -18.94 -6.64
C ILE A 188 -0.01 -19.78 -5.41
N LYS A 189 -1.12 -19.53 -4.73
CA LYS A 189 -1.56 -20.31 -3.57
C LYS A 189 -1.71 -21.82 -3.86
N LYS A 190 -2.02 -22.19 -5.09
CA LYS A 190 -2.18 -23.61 -5.47
C LYS A 190 -0.87 -24.40 -5.54
N VAL A 191 0.27 -23.69 -5.62
CA VAL A 191 1.60 -24.31 -5.83
C VAL A 191 2.53 -24.17 -4.64
N VAL A 192 2.08 -23.55 -3.53
CA VAL A 192 2.82 -23.40 -2.27
C VAL A 192 2.00 -23.87 -1.09
N ASN A 193 2.67 -24.21 0.03
CA ASN A 193 2.03 -24.61 1.29
C ASN A 193 2.02 -23.47 2.33
N ILE A 194 2.75 -22.39 2.07
CA ILE A 194 2.77 -21.19 2.93
C ILE A 194 1.62 -20.24 2.61
N PRO A 195 1.18 -19.43 3.57
CA PRO A 195 0.13 -18.43 3.35
C PRO A 195 0.44 -17.49 2.19
N VAL A 196 -0.59 -17.16 1.42
CA VAL A 196 -0.51 -16.19 0.31
C VAL A 196 -1.50 -15.05 0.55
N TYR A 197 -0.97 -13.83 0.61
CA TYR A 197 -1.75 -12.61 0.75
C TYR A 197 -1.85 -11.86 -0.58
N ALA A 198 -3.02 -11.31 -0.86
CA ALA A 198 -3.22 -10.45 -2.03
C ALA A 198 -3.15 -8.97 -1.66
N VAL A 199 -2.56 -8.16 -2.54
CA VAL A 199 -2.61 -6.71 -2.50
C VAL A 199 -3.02 -6.14 -3.86
N GLY A 200 -3.76 -5.05 -3.90
CA GLY A 200 -4.17 -4.39 -5.15
C GLY A 200 -5.61 -3.88 -5.09
N LYS A 201 -5.78 -2.65 -4.60
CA LYS A 201 -7.09 -1.99 -4.45
C LYS A 201 -8.14 -2.85 -3.69
N ILE A 202 -7.72 -3.53 -2.64
CA ILE A 202 -8.63 -4.17 -1.69
C ILE A 202 -8.97 -3.09 -0.67
N ASN A 203 -10.07 -2.37 -0.90
CA ASN A 203 -10.50 -1.19 -0.14
C ASN A 203 -11.92 -1.35 0.49
N ASP A 204 -12.46 -2.56 0.46
CA ASP A 204 -13.72 -2.94 1.08
C ASP A 204 -13.50 -4.20 1.92
N VAL A 205 -13.84 -4.16 3.20
CA VAL A 205 -13.65 -5.29 4.12
C VAL A 205 -14.57 -6.46 3.81
N ARG A 206 -15.75 -6.22 3.21
CA ARG A 206 -16.68 -7.26 2.77
C ARG A 206 -16.09 -8.07 1.61
N TYR A 207 -15.47 -7.37 0.65
CA TYR A 207 -14.74 -8.00 -0.43
C TYR A 207 -13.51 -8.76 0.09
N ALA A 208 -12.77 -8.18 1.05
CA ALA A 208 -11.63 -8.85 1.67
C ALA A 208 -12.05 -10.15 2.37
N ALA A 209 -13.16 -10.15 3.10
CA ALA A 209 -13.71 -11.34 3.75
C ALA A 209 -14.13 -12.39 2.70
N ASP A 210 -14.87 -11.99 1.66
CA ASP A 210 -15.35 -12.91 0.60
C ASP A 210 -14.20 -13.68 -0.07
N ILE A 211 -13.11 -13.00 -0.46
CA ILE A 211 -12.00 -13.68 -1.14
C ILE A 211 -11.21 -14.63 -0.21
N VAL A 212 -11.19 -14.36 1.09
CA VAL A 212 -10.59 -15.25 2.09
C VAL A 212 -11.50 -16.42 2.39
N GLU A 213 -12.79 -16.20 2.62
CA GLU A 213 -13.81 -17.25 2.87
C GLU A 213 -13.91 -18.24 1.70
N ARG A 214 -13.81 -17.75 0.47
CA ARG A 214 -13.75 -18.59 -0.75
C ARG A 214 -12.42 -19.32 -0.92
N GLY A 215 -11.47 -19.13 -0.03
CA GLY A 215 -10.17 -19.78 -0.07
C GLY A 215 -9.26 -19.33 -1.23
N LEU A 216 -9.55 -18.18 -1.88
CA LEU A 216 -8.73 -17.66 -2.97
C LEU A 216 -7.36 -17.20 -2.47
N VAL A 217 -7.30 -16.65 -1.26
CA VAL A 217 -6.09 -16.20 -0.57
C VAL A 217 -6.22 -16.49 0.92
N ASP A 218 -5.12 -16.42 1.67
CA ASP A 218 -5.14 -16.62 3.13
C ASP A 218 -5.28 -15.29 3.89
N GLY A 219 -5.06 -14.18 3.20
CA GLY A 219 -5.21 -12.85 3.78
C GLY A 219 -5.04 -11.75 2.74
N VAL A 220 -5.13 -10.50 3.21
CA VAL A 220 -5.05 -9.32 2.36
C VAL A 220 -4.12 -8.28 2.95
N SER A 221 -3.48 -7.50 2.07
CA SER A 221 -2.69 -6.34 2.44
C SER A 221 -3.40 -5.05 2.04
N MET A 222 -3.70 -4.20 3.02
CA MET A 222 -4.38 -2.92 2.84
C MET A 222 -3.46 -1.77 3.25
N GLY A 223 -3.05 -0.93 2.30
CA GLY A 223 -2.26 0.27 2.61
C GLY A 223 -3.13 1.52 2.72
N ARG A 224 -3.61 2.03 1.58
CA ARG A 224 -4.42 3.26 1.51
C ARG A 224 -5.72 3.24 2.33
N PRO A 225 -6.46 2.11 2.46
CA PRO A 225 -7.61 2.04 3.36
C PRO A 225 -7.26 2.34 4.82
N LEU A 226 -6.11 1.88 5.31
CA LEU A 226 -5.63 2.14 6.67
C LEU A 226 -5.17 3.59 6.88
N LEU A 227 -4.80 4.32 5.81
CA LEU A 227 -4.59 5.77 5.87
C LEU A 227 -5.93 6.52 5.97
N ALA A 228 -6.96 6.05 5.25
CA ALA A 228 -8.29 6.64 5.31
C ALA A 228 -8.96 6.38 6.67
N ASP A 229 -8.77 5.18 7.21
CA ASP A 229 -9.30 4.76 8.52
C ASP A 229 -8.30 3.85 9.24
N PRO A 230 -7.48 4.38 10.15
CA PRO A 230 -6.51 3.57 10.90
C PRO A 230 -7.18 2.55 11.83
N ASP A 231 -8.44 2.77 12.20
CA ASP A 231 -9.22 1.87 13.06
C ASP A 231 -10.06 0.84 12.28
N LEU A 232 -9.87 0.76 10.96
CA LEU A 232 -10.59 -0.15 10.07
C LEU A 232 -10.63 -1.61 10.58
N PRO A 233 -9.51 -2.22 11.02
CA PRO A 233 -9.55 -3.61 11.49
C PRO A 233 -10.40 -3.81 12.74
N ASN A 234 -10.34 -2.87 13.70
CA ASN A 234 -11.12 -2.93 14.94
C ASN A 234 -12.61 -2.74 14.65
N LYS A 235 -12.97 -1.78 13.79
CA LYS A 235 -14.36 -1.57 13.34
C LYS A 235 -14.90 -2.79 12.62
N ALA A 236 -14.11 -3.38 11.71
CA ALA A 236 -14.49 -4.60 11.02
C ALA A 236 -14.75 -5.76 12.00
N LYS A 237 -13.83 -5.99 12.95
CA LYS A 237 -13.95 -7.01 13.99
C LYS A 237 -15.19 -6.81 14.88
N ALA A 238 -15.56 -5.55 15.14
CA ALA A 238 -16.75 -5.20 15.92
C ALA A 238 -18.06 -5.21 15.13
N GLY A 239 -18.02 -5.52 13.81
CA GLY A 239 -19.20 -5.47 12.94
C GLY A 239 -19.66 -4.05 12.57
N LEU A 240 -18.89 -3.01 12.92
CA LEU A 240 -19.20 -1.60 12.68
C LEU A 240 -18.81 -1.17 11.26
N LEU A 241 -19.28 -1.90 10.25
CA LEU A 241 -18.82 -1.74 8.87
C LEU A 241 -19.16 -0.38 8.26
N ASP A 242 -20.30 0.20 8.64
CA ASP A 242 -20.74 1.51 8.14
C ASP A 242 -19.96 2.68 8.79
N ASP A 243 -19.29 2.42 9.91
CA ASP A 243 -18.40 3.39 10.57
C ASP A 243 -16.99 3.44 9.95
N ILE A 244 -16.66 2.51 9.07
CA ILE A 244 -15.38 2.51 8.38
C ILE A 244 -15.35 3.62 7.32
N THR A 245 -14.39 4.53 7.45
CA THR A 245 -14.17 5.59 6.46
C THR A 245 -13.60 5.01 5.18
N PRO A 246 -14.33 5.07 4.04
CA PRO A 246 -13.91 4.42 2.81
C PRO A 246 -12.75 5.17 2.15
N CYS A 247 -11.73 4.43 1.69
CA CYS A 247 -10.71 5.00 0.82
C CYS A 247 -11.28 5.27 -0.58
N GLY A 248 -11.13 6.50 -1.09
CA GLY A 248 -11.60 6.89 -2.42
C GLY A 248 -10.69 6.44 -3.56
N SER A 249 -9.58 5.74 -3.30
CA SER A 249 -8.57 5.34 -4.30
C SER A 249 -8.12 6.48 -5.23
N CYS A 250 -8.07 7.70 -4.72
CA CYS A 250 -7.82 8.92 -5.52
C CYS A 250 -6.32 9.16 -5.81
N ASP A 251 -5.42 8.43 -5.16
CA ASP A 251 -3.95 8.53 -5.27
C ASP A 251 -3.38 9.96 -5.19
N GLY A 252 -4.15 10.85 -4.54
CA GLY A 252 -3.81 12.26 -4.46
C GLY A 252 -2.55 12.50 -3.62
N SER A 253 -2.71 12.75 -2.33
CA SER A 253 -1.57 13.16 -1.48
C SER A 253 -0.91 12.01 -0.71
N CYS A 254 -1.48 10.79 -0.70
CA CYS A 254 -0.86 9.61 -0.07
C CYS A 254 0.21 8.97 -0.96
N VAL A 255 0.07 9.08 -2.27
CA VAL A 255 1.00 8.53 -3.27
C VAL A 255 1.83 9.65 -3.90
N THR A 256 1.19 10.73 -4.34
CA THR A 256 1.85 11.87 -4.99
C THR A 256 2.63 12.69 -3.96
N ARG A 257 3.93 12.43 -3.90
CA ARG A 257 4.87 13.19 -3.05
C ARG A 257 5.82 13.96 -3.95
N SER A 258 6.20 15.16 -3.53
CA SER A 258 7.24 15.96 -4.17
C SER A 258 8.22 16.47 -3.09
N SER A 259 9.35 17.03 -3.52
CA SER A 259 10.28 17.71 -2.61
C SER A 259 9.60 18.85 -1.83
N GLU A 260 8.59 19.49 -2.43
CA GLU A 260 7.79 20.54 -1.80
C GLU A 260 6.72 20.01 -0.84
N LYS A 261 6.27 18.74 -1.03
CA LYS A 261 5.22 18.09 -0.24
C LYS A 261 5.67 16.70 0.20
N PRO A 262 6.68 16.61 1.07
CA PRO A 262 7.27 15.31 1.46
C PRO A 262 6.36 14.50 2.37
N GLN A 263 5.39 15.12 3.05
CA GLN A 263 4.53 14.46 4.01
C GLN A 263 3.39 13.69 3.31
N CYS A 264 3.14 12.47 3.79
CA CYS A 264 1.94 11.72 3.43
C CYS A 264 0.70 12.44 3.96
N LYS A 265 -0.31 12.63 3.11
CA LYS A 265 -1.61 13.21 3.46
C LYS A 265 -2.73 12.39 2.85
N CYS A 266 -3.93 12.50 3.37
CA CYS A 266 -5.12 11.92 2.77
C CYS A 266 -6.17 13.01 2.55
N HIS A 267 -6.87 12.96 1.40
CA HIS A 267 -7.97 13.90 1.12
C HIS A 267 -9.23 13.58 1.93
N ILE A 268 -9.33 12.35 2.43
CA ILE A 268 -10.48 11.87 3.18
C ILE A 268 -10.23 11.97 4.68
N ASN A 269 -9.04 11.56 5.12
CA ASN A 269 -8.63 11.66 6.52
C ASN A 269 -7.61 12.81 6.69
N PRO A 270 -8.03 13.97 7.19
CA PRO A 270 -7.16 15.13 7.34
C PRO A 270 -6.10 14.97 8.42
N LEU A 271 -6.18 13.91 9.26
CA LEU A 271 -5.25 13.67 10.35
C LEU A 271 -4.00 12.92 9.94
N VAL A 272 -3.97 12.31 8.74
CA VAL A 272 -2.80 11.55 8.29
C VAL A 272 -1.52 12.38 8.38
N GLY A 273 -0.58 11.90 9.20
CA GLY A 273 0.70 12.56 9.49
C GLY A 273 0.59 13.79 10.41
N LYS A 274 -0.56 13.98 11.06
CA LYS A 274 -0.84 15.06 12.02
C LYS A 274 -1.50 14.58 13.29
N GLU A 275 -1.48 13.30 13.56
CA GLU A 275 -2.15 12.69 14.70
C GLU A 275 -1.62 13.26 16.01
N TYR A 276 -0.34 13.60 16.07
CA TYR A 276 0.31 14.21 17.21
C TYR A 276 -0.09 15.69 17.41
N ASP A 277 -0.42 16.41 16.34
CA ASP A 277 -0.72 17.85 16.39
C ASP A 277 -2.09 18.14 17.03
N TYR A 278 -2.99 17.15 17.07
CA TYR A 278 -4.37 17.30 17.52
C TYR A 278 -4.76 16.28 18.59
N PRO A 279 -4.07 16.23 19.76
CA PRO A 279 -4.33 15.23 20.79
C PRO A 279 -5.72 15.35 21.43
N GLU A 280 -6.39 16.51 21.28
CA GLU A 280 -7.74 16.77 21.79
C GLU A 280 -8.85 16.42 20.79
N LEU A 281 -8.50 16.05 19.56
CA LEU A 281 -9.49 15.65 18.58
C LEU A 281 -10.15 14.33 19.02
N GLY A 282 -11.48 14.27 18.97
CA GLY A 282 -12.24 13.12 19.49
C GLY A 282 -12.53 13.17 20.99
N LYS A 283 -11.94 14.09 21.76
CA LYS A 283 -12.34 14.30 23.15
C LYS A 283 -13.54 15.25 23.23
N PRO A 284 -14.44 15.06 24.22
CA PRO A 284 -15.52 16.00 24.47
C PRO A 284 -15.02 17.42 24.73
N ALA A 285 -15.71 18.42 24.19
CA ALA A 285 -15.39 19.81 24.46
C ALA A 285 -15.75 20.16 25.90
N ALA A 286 -14.94 21.00 26.56
CA ALA A 286 -15.20 21.45 27.94
C ALA A 286 -16.57 22.16 28.11
N LYS A 287 -17.06 22.80 27.04
CA LYS A 287 -18.36 23.49 27.02
C LYS A 287 -19.04 23.27 25.67
N SER A 288 -20.28 22.78 25.69
CA SER A 288 -21.12 22.67 24.50
C SER A 288 -21.49 24.06 23.98
N LYS A 289 -21.46 24.20 22.65
CA LYS A 289 -21.85 25.42 21.93
C LYS A 289 -22.90 25.07 20.87
N LYS A 290 -23.68 26.08 20.46
CA LYS A 290 -24.46 26.01 19.21
C LYS A 290 -23.58 26.51 18.07
N LEU A 291 -23.43 25.73 17.02
CA LEU A 291 -22.59 26.02 15.87
C LEU A 291 -23.43 25.98 14.62
N LEU A 292 -23.24 26.98 13.75
CA LEU A 292 -23.78 26.99 12.40
C LEU A 292 -22.63 26.79 11.42
N VAL A 293 -22.77 25.79 10.55
CA VAL A 293 -21.86 25.51 9.45
C VAL A 293 -22.55 25.89 8.14
N ILE A 294 -21.87 26.66 7.31
CA ILE A 294 -22.39 27.09 6.02
C ILE A 294 -21.81 26.18 4.92
N GLY A 295 -22.72 25.47 4.24
CA GLY A 295 -22.43 24.57 3.14
C GLY A 295 -22.27 23.11 3.56
N ALA A 296 -23.01 22.22 2.89
CA ALA A 296 -22.96 20.77 3.05
C ALA A 296 -22.00 20.11 2.03
N GLY A 297 -20.93 20.78 1.64
CA GLY A 297 -19.80 20.16 0.94
C GLY A 297 -18.97 19.30 1.89
N PRO A 298 -17.99 18.50 1.40
CA PRO A 298 -17.20 17.58 2.24
C PRO A 298 -16.52 18.25 3.42
N GLY A 299 -15.96 19.45 3.25
CA GLY A 299 -15.31 20.21 4.32
C GLY A 299 -16.28 20.64 5.42
N GLY A 300 -17.45 21.18 5.04
CA GLY A 300 -18.50 21.59 5.99
C GLY A 300 -19.07 20.40 6.76
N MET A 301 -19.37 19.31 6.06
CA MET A 301 -19.86 18.07 6.70
C MET A 301 -18.83 17.47 7.65
N TYR A 302 -17.55 17.45 7.28
CA TYR A 302 -16.49 16.94 8.14
C TYR A 302 -16.32 17.81 9.41
N ALA A 303 -16.35 19.13 9.25
CA ALA A 303 -16.29 20.07 10.38
C ALA A 303 -17.51 19.92 11.32
N ALA A 304 -18.71 19.80 10.74
CA ALA A 304 -19.96 19.64 11.50
C ALA A 304 -19.97 18.31 12.28
N MET A 305 -19.62 17.20 11.62
CA MET A 305 -19.48 15.88 12.24
C MET A 305 -18.50 15.93 13.42
N THR A 306 -17.31 16.45 13.19
CA THR A 306 -16.25 16.53 14.22
C THR A 306 -16.70 17.39 15.41
N ALA A 307 -17.38 18.51 15.16
CA ALA A 307 -17.89 19.36 16.23
C ALA A 307 -19.02 18.68 17.02
N ALA A 308 -19.93 17.98 16.34
CA ALA A 308 -21.02 17.25 16.98
C ALA A 308 -20.50 16.07 17.83
N GLU A 309 -19.53 15.32 17.34
CA GLU A 309 -18.86 14.23 18.07
C GLU A 309 -18.14 14.74 19.33
N ARG A 310 -17.74 16.01 19.35
CA ARG A 310 -17.19 16.68 20.53
C ARG A 310 -18.25 17.26 21.49
N GLY A 311 -19.55 17.04 21.21
CA GLY A 311 -20.65 17.43 22.08
C GLY A 311 -21.25 18.82 21.81
N HIS A 312 -20.93 19.44 20.67
CA HIS A 312 -21.58 20.67 20.24
C HIS A 312 -22.95 20.39 19.59
N LYS A 313 -23.87 21.36 19.64
CA LYS A 313 -25.11 21.33 18.86
C LYS A 313 -24.84 21.98 17.51
N VAL A 314 -24.93 21.22 16.43
CA VAL A 314 -24.50 21.67 15.10
C VAL A 314 -25.66 21.64 14.11
N THR A 315 -25.83 22.75 13.39
CA THR A 315 -26.75 22.87 12.24
C THR A 315 -25.93 23.22 11.02
N ILE A 316 -26.18 22.54 9.87
CA ILE A 316 -25.65 22.92 8.56
C ILE A 316 -26.73 23.63 7.76
N TRP A 317 -26.42 24.78 7.18
CA TRP A 317 -27.23 25.39 6.13
C TRP A 317 -26.61 25.12 4.77
N GLU A 318 -27.43 24.63 3.84
CA GLU A 318 -27.04 24.34 2.45
C GLU A 318 -28.01 25.04 1.51
N LYS A 319 -27.49 25.84 0.57
CA LYS A 319 -28.30 26.56 -0.39
C LYS A 319 -28.98 25.65 -1.42
N ASP A 320 -28.34 24.54 -1.77
CA ASP A 320 -28.88 23.54 -2.69
C ASP A 320 -29.81 22.55 -1.96
N SER A 321 -30.53 21.74 -2.73
CA SER A 321 -31.41 20.69 -2.21
C SER A 321 -30.67 19.40 -1.85
N ILE A 322 -29.35 19.31 -2.10
CA ILE A 322 -28.53 18.10 -1.93
C ILE A 322 -27.18 18.42 -1.30
N ILE A 323 -26.62 17.44 -0.59
CA ILE A 323 -25.26 17.49 -0.05
C ILE A 323 -24.21 17.35 -1.16
N GLY A 324 -22.95 17.72 -0.88
CA GLY A 324 -21.77 17.35 -1.66
C GLY A 324 -21.07 18.51 -2.34
N GLY A 325 -21.74 19.65 -2.57
CA GLY A 325 -21.12 20.83 -3.18
C GLY A 325 -20.36 20.49 -4.47
N GLN A 326 -19.12 20.94 -4.59
CA GLN A 326 -18.28 20.70 -5.80
C GLN A 326 -17.96 19.23 -6.05
N LEU A 327 -18.03 18.34 -5.03
CA LEU A 327 -17.80 16.92 -5.22
C LEU A 327 -18.82 16.30 -6.17
N ASN A 328 -20.06 16.82 -6.19
CA ASN A 328 -21.11 16.36 -7.13
C ASN A 328 -20.72 16.57 -8.60
N LEU A 329 -19.90 17.56 -8.90
CA LEU A 329 -19.34 17.78 -10.25
C LEU A 329 -18.13 16.85 -10.49
N ALA A 330 -17.24 16.75 -9.52
CA ALA A 330 -16.02 15.95 -9.63
C ALA A 330 -16.31 14.46 -9.91
N VAL A 331 -17.34 13.90 -9.28
CA VAL A 331 -17.71 12.48 -9.45
C VAL A 331 -18.37 12.14 -10.79
N ARG A 332 -18.72 13.15 -11.60
CA ARG A 332 -19.25 12.94 -12.95
C ARG A 332 -18.20 12.47 -13.95
N SER A 333 -16.92 12.74 -13.66
CA SER A 333 -15.82 12.25 -14.50
C SER A 333 -15.72 10.73 -14.43
N PRO A 334 -15.41 10.05 -15.56
CA PRO A 334 -15.25 8.59 -15.58
C PRO A 334 -14.28 8.10 -14.50
N GLY A 335 -14.66 7.04 -13.79
CA GLY A 335 -13.86 6.42 -12.73
C GLY A 335 -13.92 7.10 -11.37
N LYS A 336 -14.39 8.35 -11.26
CA LYS A 336 -14.41 9.09 -9.97
C LYS A 336 -15.64 8.82 -9.10
N GLN A 337 -16.58 8.00 -9.57
CA GLN A 337 -17.81 7.65 -8.84
C GLN A 337 -17.54 7.03 -7.46
N GLU A 338 -16.38 6.42 -7.26
CA GLU A 338 -15.96 5.87 -5.95
C GLU A 338 -15.93 6.93 -4.83
N MET A 339 -15.71 8.20 -5.18
CA MET A 339 -15.76 9.30 -4.21
C MET A 339 -17.16 9.55 -3.64
N CYS A 340 -18.23 9.07 -4.32
CA CYS A 340 -19.58 9.10 -3.76
C CYS A 340 -19.68 8.31 -2.45
N LYS A 341 -18.94 7.20 -2.32
CA LYS A 341 -18.92 6.39 -1.09
C LYS A 341 -18.50 7.23 0.11
N TRP A 342 -17.50 8.10 -0.07
CA TRP A 342 -17.06 9.00 0.98
C TRP A 342 -18.13 10.05 1.32
N LEU A 343 -18.78 10.64 0.32
CA LEU A 343 -19.85 11.60 0.57
C LEU A 343 -21.01 10.98 1.35
N MET A 344 -21.41 9.76 0.96
CA MET A 344 -22.45 9.01 1.66
C MET A 344 -22.04 8.66 3.09
N HIS A 345 -20.78 8.29 3.31
CA HIS A 345 -20.24 8.05 4.63
C HIS A 345 -20.26 9.30 5.51
N LEU A 346 -19.86 10.48 4.98
CA LEU A 346 -19.96 11.74 5.70
C LEU A 346 -21.41 12.07 6.10
N ASN A 347 -22.37 11.83 5.20
CA ASN A 347 -23.79 12.01 5.50
C ASN A 347 -24.26 11.08 6.62
N TYR A 348 -23.87 9.81 6.56
CA TYR A 348 -24.15 8.83 7.63
C TYR A 348 -23.57 9.30 8.97
N ARG A 349 -22.30 9.70 8.99
CA ARG A 349 -21.61 10.16 10.21
C ARG A 349 -22.22 11.43 10.78
N CYS A 350 -22.60 12.40 9.95
CA CYS A 350 -23.31 13.61 10.38
C CYS A 350 -24.65 13.26 11.04
N LYS A 351 -25.45 12.39 10.43
CA LYS A 351 -26.73 11.93 10.98
C LYS A 351 -26.53 11.20 12.31
N LYS A 352 -25.56 10.28 12.38
CA LYS A 352 -25.21 9.52 13.59
C LYS A 352 -24.78 10.44 14.74
N ALA A 353 -24.07 11.52 14.43
CA ALA A 353 -23.64 12.52 15.41
C ALA A 353 -24.74 13.54 15.80
N GLY A 354 -25.92 13.45 15.19
CA GLY A 354 -27.04 14.37 15.49
C GLY A 354 -26.92 15.75 14.86
N VAL A 355 -26.18 15.87 13.74
CA VAL A 355 -26.10 17.12 12.98
C VAL A 355 -27.42 17.38 12.25
N GLU A 356 -28.00 18.55 12.49
CA GLU A 356 -29.18 19.03 11.75
C GLU A 356 -28.75 19.60 10.39
N MET A 357 -29.44 19.24 9.30
CA MET A 357 -29.20 19.78 7.95
C MET A 357 -30.42 20.47 7.41
N VAL A 358 -30.28 21.73 7.06
CA VAL A 358 -31.35 22.58 6.50
C VAL A 358 -30.97 22.94 5.06
N PHE A 359 -31.70 22.38 4.11
CA PHE A 359 -31.52 22.59 2.68
C PHE A 359 -32.30 23.78 2.13
N ASN A 360 -31.98 24.22 0.91
CA ASN A 360 -32.58 25.40 0.25
C ASN A 360 -32.50 26.66 1.12
N LYS A 361 -31.41 26.79 1.88
CA LYS A 361 -31.19 27.90 2.78
C LYS A 361 -29.81 28.51 2.58
N GLU A 362 -29.81 29.73 2.06
CA GLU A 362 -28.62 30.55 1.91
C GLU A 362 -28.35 31.35 3.19
N ALA A 363 -27.05 31.62 3.48
CA ALA A 363 -26.62 32.35 4.67
C ALA A 363 -26.43 33.83 4.37
#